data_98299fc53f5a3e9bc9efd03a530cf25e
#
_entry.id   98299fc53f5a3e9bc9efd03a530cf25e
#
_cell.length_a   1.000
_cell.length_b   1.000
_cell.length_c   1.000
_cell.angle_alpha   90.00
_cell.angle_beta   90.00
_cell.angle_gamma   90.00
#
_symmetry.space_group_name_H-M   'P 1'
#
loop_
_entity.id
_entity.type
_entity.pdbx_description
1 polymer ?
#
loop_
_entity_poly.entity_id
_entity_poly.type
_entity_poly.pdbx_seq_one_letter_code
_entity_poly.pdbx_strand_id
1 'polypeptide(L)'
;ELLQKYIAGNATEVEKQRVTGWIQENPENMREYMAQRKLHDMALWRTEPVAEENSRERKHFSLRGICMEAAKIAAVLAIVLLGTHYWTGKHQVPEDKTWQSIYVPAGQRAELMLADGTKVWLNSRSTLTFPGSFKGDIRNVKLDGEGYFAVTKNVEQPFIVETNKCNVKVLGTEFNVMAYAADSVWETSLLEGAVEILVPGSNNSGMRLEPNTMASLKGNRLVKGRIKEPDYFLWREGLLCFNDISVRDMIEKLKLYYGVDIVVNNTRILKNRYTGKFRTKDGVEHVLKVLRLNNKFTYTKDDETNVITIN
;
A
#
# COMPACT_ATOMS: atom_id res chain seq x y z
N GLU A 1 32.54 -22.21 57.02
CA GLU A 1 34.01 -22.35 56.84
C GLU A 1 34.35 -22.96 55.50
N LEU A 2 33.78 -24.14 55.15
CA LEU A 2 34.05 -24.84 53.91
C LEU A 2 33.63 -24.00 52.64
N LEU A 3 32.50 -23.32 52.72
CA LEU A 3 31.98 -22.48 51.62
C LEU A 3 32.90 -21.27 51.38
N GLN A 4 33.42 -20.67 52.43
CA GLN A 4 34.39 -19.55 52.34
C GLN A 4 35.70 -19.99 51.70
N LYS A 5 36.20 -21.19 52.06
CA LYS A 5 37.39 -21.79 51.48
C LYS A 5 37.22 -22.09 49.99
N TYR A 6 36.01 -22.52 49.59
CA TYR A 6 35.65 -22.74 48.20
C TYR A 6 35.60 -21.43 47.39
N ILE A 7 34.99 -20.37 47.95
CA ILE A 7 34.88 -19.06 47.31
C ILE A 7 36.27 -18.40 47.16
N ALA A 8 37.16 -18.58 48.16
CA ALA A 8 38.54 -18.09 48.10
C ALA A 8 39.45 -18.90 47.15
N GLY A 9 38.99 -19.96 46.52
CA GLY A 9 39.75 -20.79 45.57
C GLY A 9 40.69 -21.81 46.25
N ASN A 10 40.68 -21.95 47.55
CA ASN A 10 41.62 -22.77 48.34
C ASN A 10 41.06 -24.16 48.73
N ALA A 11 39.96 -24.58 48.11
CA ALA A 11 39.33 -25.86 48.39
C ALA A 11 39.94 -26.98 47.53
N THR A 12 40.14 -28.15 48.17
CA THR A 12 40.61 -29.40 47.49
C THR A 12 39.52 -29.96 46.59
N GLU A 13 39.83 -30.83 45.64
CA GLU A 13 38.86 -31.40 44.70
C GLU A 13 37.69 -32.15 45.39
N VAL A 14 37.98 -32.84 46.49
CA VAL A 14 36.93 -33.51 47.30
C VAL A 14 36.02 -32.49 47.99
N GLU A 15 36.58 -31.39 48.48
CA GLU A 15 35.84 -30.30 49.11
C GLU A 15 34.99 -29.54 48.08
N LYS A 16 35.51 -29.32 46.87
CA LYS A 16 34.75 -28.72 45.75
C LYS A 16 33.53 -29.54 45.38
N GLN A 17 33.69 -30.84 45.24
CA GLN A 17 32.58 -31.74 44.95
C GLN A 17 31.48 -31.70 46.03
N ARG A 18 31.86 -31.63 47.30
CA ARG A 18 30.94 -31.56 48.42
C ARG A 18 30.16 -30.23 48.42
N VAL A 19 30.83 -29.09 48.14
CA VAL A 19 30.19 -27.80 48.05
C VAL A 19 29.27 -27.72 46.83
N THR A 20 29.69 -28.26 45.68
CA THR A 20 28.87 -28.30 44.46
C THR A 20 27.61 -29.14 44.67
N GLY A 21 27.72 -30.31 45.34
CA GLY A 21 26.57 -31.11 45.71
C GLY A 21 25.60 -30.36 46.59
N TRP A 22 26.13 -29.71 47.67
CA TRP A 22 25.32 -28.94 48.58
C TRP A 22 24.60 -27.75 47.88
N ILE A 23 25.25 -27.08 46.95
CA ILE A 23 24.63 -26.00 46.15
C ILE A 23 23.47 -26.53 45.31
N GLN A 24 23.56 -27.75 44.79
CA GLN A 24 22.54 -28.36 43.91
C GLN A 24 21.35 -28.96 44.69
N GLU A 25 21.51 -29.25 45.99
CA GLU A 25 20.48 -29.88 46.81
C GLU A 25 19.24 -28.96 47.03
N ASN A 26 19.46 -27.65 47.16
CA ASN A 26 18.38 -26.74 47.49
C ASN A 26 18.61 -25.35 46.90
N PRO A 27 17.58 -24.68 46.28
CA PRO A 27 17.68 -23.30 45.82
C PRO A 27 18.13 -22.28 46.89
N GLU A 28 17.87 -22.53 48.15
CA GLU A 28 18.34 -21.66 49.24
C GLU A 28 19.86 -21.72 49.42
N ASN A 29 20.46 -22.90 49.24
CA ASN A 29 21.89 -23.07 49.32
C ASN A 29 22.61 -22.28 48.19
N MET A 30 22.03 -22.27 46.99
CA MET A 30 22.49 -21.42 45.89
C MET A 30 22.44 -19.93 46.24
N ARG A 31 21.38 -19.46 46.90
CA ARG A 31 21.26 -18.07 47.33
C ARG A 31 22.33 -17.69 48.37
N GLU A 32 22.57 -18.58 49.31
CA GLU A 32 23.59 -18.38 50.32
C GLU A 32 24.99 -18.32 49.74
N TYR A 33 25.30 -19.23 48.80
CA TYR A 33 26.56 -19.22 48.05
C TYR A 33 26.75 -17.90 47.29
N MET A 34 25.73 -17.46 46.56
CA MET A 34 25.79 -16.19 45.81
C MET A 34 25.96 -14.98 46.71
N ALA A 35 25.32 -14.97 47.88
CA ALA A 35 25.45 -13.88 48.85
C ALA A 35 26.89 -13.80 49.42
N GLN A 36 27.47 -14.93 49.80
CA GLN A 36 28.83 -14.98 50.33
C GLN A 36 29.89 -14.70 49.26
N ARG A 37 29.70 -15.14 48.04
CA ARG A 37 30.58 -14.83 46.90
C ARG A 37 30.55 -13.31 46.61
N LYS A 38 29.38 -12.70 46.60
CA LYS A 38 29.24 -11.25 46.40
C LYS A 38 29.97 -10.42 47.49
N LEU A 39 29.91 -10.88 48.77
CA LEU A 39 30.63 -10.24 49.86
C LEU A 39 32.15 -10.37 49.71
N HIS A 40 32.63 -11.56 49.24
CA HIS A 40 34.03 -11.78 48.97
C HIS A 40 34.56 -10.92 47.84
N ASP A 41 33.83 -10.85 46.73
CA ASP A 41 34.15 -10.02 45.56
C ASP A 41 34.18 -8.53 45.96
N MET A 42 33.23 -8.07 46.75
CA MET A 42 33.22 -6.68 47.28
C MET A 42 34.42 -6.40 48.22
N ALA A 43 34.88 -7.39 48.99
CA ALA A 43 36.05 -7.24 49.86
C ALA A 43 37.37 -7.14 49.05
N LEU A 44 37.47 -7.90 47.94
CA LEU A 44 38.61 -7.81 47.01
C LEU A 44 38.74 -6.44 46.34
N TRP A 45 37.60 -5.76 46.09
CA TRP A 45 37.60 -4.42 45.50
C TRP A 45 37.99 -3.34 46.51
N ARG A 46 38.08 -3.65 47.80
CA ARG A 46 38.38 -2.70 48.89
C ARG A 46 39.84 -2.73 49.35
N THR A 47 40.66 -3.63 48.80
CA THR A 47 42.11 -3.62 49.01
C THR A 47 42.70 -2.50 48.14
N GLU A 48 42.88 -1.33 48.72
CA GLU A 48 43.68 -0.26 48.14
C GLU A 48 45.09 -0.79 47.86
N PRO A 49 45.67 -0.51 46.69
CA PRO A 49 47.08 -0.82 46.46
C PRO A 49 47.93 0.01 47.41
N VAL A 50 48.82 -0.65 48.12
CA VAL A 50 49.88 -0.01 48.94
C VAL A 50 50.57 1.02 48.06
N ALA A 51 50.57 2.27 48.51
CA ALA A 51 51.20 3.37 47.81
C ALA A 51 52.71 3.11 47.74
N GLU A 52 53.24 2.73 46.62
CA GLU A 52 54.64 2.93 46.28
C GLU A 52 54.86 4.45 46.12
N GLU A 53 55.69 4.96 47.00
CA GLU A 53 56.18 6.34 47.02
C GLU A 53 57.06 6.54 45.77
N ASN A 54 56.47 6.79 44.63
CA ASN A 54 57.15 7.21 43.45
C ASN A 54 57.10 8.73 43.34
N SER A 55 58.26 9.33 43.47
CA SER A 55 58.56 10.72 43.23
C SER A 55 57.80 11.27 42.02
N ARG A 56 56.78 12.10 42.31
CA ARG A 56 56.02 12.83 41.27
C ARG A 56 56.96 13.85 40.65
N GLU A 57 57.60 13.47 39.52
CA GLU A 57 57.96 14.47 38.52
C GLU A 57 56.68 15.21 38.10
N ARG A 58 56.60 16.49 38.48
CA ARG A 58 55.58 17.41 37.93
C ARG A 58 55.81 17.55 36.44
N LYS A 59 55.17 16.67 35.63
CA LYS A 59 55.02 16.94 34.20
C LYS A 59 54.26 18.24 34.06
N HIS A 60 54.94 19.30 33.68
CA HIS A 60 54.32 20.53 33.20
C HIS A 60 53.44 20.12 32.00
N PHE A 61 52.12 19.98 32.23
CA PHE A 61 51.13 19.83 31.16
C PHE A 61 51.12 21.17 30.39
N SER A 62 51.87 21.20 29.33
CA SER A 62 51.83 22.33 28.45
C SER A 62 50.43 22.40 27.82
N LEU A 63 49.74 23.51 27.98
CA LEU A 63 48.45 23.79 27.34
C LEU A 63 48.47 23.44 25.82
N ARG A 64 49.65 23.61 25.20
CA ARG A 64 49.90 23.22 23.79
C ARG A 64 49.70 21.69 23.57
N GLY A 65 50.12 20.82 24.50
CA GLY A 65 49.94 19.40 24.38
C GLY A 65 48.48 19.00 24.44
N ILE A 66 47.70 19.58 25.39
CA ILE A 66 46.26 19.33 25.49
C ILE A 66 45.52 19.79 24.24
N CYS A 67 45.86 20.98 23.75
CA CYS A 67 45.25 21.49 22.48
C CYS A 67 45.58 20.61 21.27
N MET A 68 46.78 20.04 21.19
CA MET A 68 47.15 19.15 20.07
C MET A 68 46.39 17.81 20.16
N GLU A 69 46.21 17.22 21.33
CA GLU A 69 45.42 15.98 21.47
C GLU A 69 43.93 16.24 21.23
N ALA A 70 43.39 17.36 21.71
CA ALA A 70 42.01 17.76 21.37
C ALA A 70 41.82 18.00 19.87
N ALA A 71 42.79 18.62 19.20
CA ALA A 71 42.78 18.83 17.75
C ALA A 71 42.79 17.50 16.96
N LYS A 72 43.53 16.49 17.41
CA LYS A 72 43.55 15.17 16.77
C LYS A 72 42.16 14.49 16.90
N ILE A 73 41.54 14.55 18.08
CA ILE A 73 40.19 13.98 18.30
C ILE A 73 39.16 14.71 17.44
N ALA A 74 39.23 16.05 17.39
CA ALA A 74 38.34 16.84 16.54
C ALA A 74 38.52 16.55 15.04
N ALA A 75 39.76 16.32 14.60
CA ALA A 75 40.05 15.96 13.19
C ALA A 75 39.48 14.57 12.86
N VAL A 76 39.61 13.57 13.76
CA VAL A 76 39.02 12.24 13.57
C VAL A 76 37.51 12.32 13.52
N LEU A 77 36.86 13.07 14.43
CA LEU A 77 35.41 13.27 14.42
C LEU A 77 34.95 13.97 13.14
N ALA A 78 35.68 14.99 12.66
CA ALA A 78 35.38 15.68 11.42
C ALA A 78 35.48 14.74 10.20
N ILE A 79 36.51 13.89 10.16
CA ILE A 79 36.67 12.88 9.08
C ILE A 79 35.52 11.85 9.11
N VAL A 80 35.12 11.39 10.30
CA VAL A 80 33.98 10.46 10.45
C VAL A 80 32.69 11.11 10.03
N LEU A 81 32.42 12.36 10.46
CA LEU A 81 31.23 13.11 10.09
C LEU A 81 31.19 13.42 8.59
N LEU A 82 32.32 13.85 8.01
CA LEU A 82 32.42 14.08 6.57
C LEU A 82 32.31 12.77 5.78
N GLY A 83 32.92 11.70 6.27
CA GLY A 83 32.81 10.36 5.68
C GLY A 83 31.39 9.81 5.70
N THR A 84 30.68 9.94 6.82
CA THR A 84 29.28 9.53 6.93
C THR A 84 28.38 10.41 6.07
N HIS A 85 28.60 11.73 6.06
CA HIS A 85 27.83 12.65 5.20
C HIS A 85 28.07 12.38 3.70
N TYR A 86 29.32 12.13 3.31
CA TYR A 86 29.66 11.76 1.94
C TYR A 86 29.10 10.38 1.54
N TRP A 87 29.13 9.43 2.46
CA TRP A 87 28.62 8.07 2.20
C TRP A 87 27.10 8.01 2.15
N THR A 88 26.40 8.71 3.07
CA THR A 88 24.94 8.85 3.04
C THR A 88 24.45 9.68 1.84
N GLY A 89 25.23 10.71 1.43
CA GLY A 89 24.90 11.49 0.25
C GLY A 89 25.10 10.74 -1.09
N LYS A 90 26.07 9.81 -1.15
CA LYS A 90 26.32 8.99 -2.36
C LYS A 90 25.49 7.71 -2.45
N HIS A 91 24.99 7.21 -1.33
CA HIS A 91 24.12 6.03 -1.30
C HIS A 91 22.62 6.39 -1.24
N GLN A 92 22.23 7.59 -1.68
CA GLN A 92 20.90 7.69 -2.28
C GLN A 92 20.97 6.85 -3.56
N VAL A 93 20.69 5.54 -3.42
CA VAL A 93 20.35 4.70 -4.55
C VAL A 93 19.35 5.53 -5.36
N PRO A 94 19.60 5.83 -6.66
CA PRO A 94 18.59 6.46 -7.47
C PRO A 94 17.39 5.55 -7.33
N GLU A 95 16.38 6.03 -6.61
CA GLU A 95 15.13 5.29 -6.55
C GLU A 95 14.56 5.36 -7.95
N ASP A 96 14.91 4.34 -8.73
CA ASP A 96 14.13 4.01 -9.89
C ASP A 96 12.69 4.02 -9.40
N LYS A 97 11.92 4.99 -9.89
CA LYS A 97 10.47 4.99 -9.73
C LYS A 97 10.00 3.78 -10.50
N THR A 98 10.17 2.61 -9.90
CA THR A 98 9.77 1.35 -10.54
C THR A 98 8.27 1.39 -10.64
N TRP A 99 7.79 1.73 -11.82
CA TRP A 99 6.38 1.70 -12.14
C TRP A 99 5.95 0.23 -12.22
N GLN A 100 4.90 -0.10 -11.51
CA GLN A 100 4.22 -1.38 -11.56
C GLN A 100 2.96 -1.22 -12.39
N SER A 101 2.55 -2.27 -13.10
CA SER A 101 1.34 -2.26 -13.88
C SER A 101 0.53 -3.52 -13.59
N ILE A 102 -0.75 -3.35 -13.33
CA ILE A 102 -1.71 -4.44 -13.17
C ILE A 102 -2.72 -4.32 -14.29
N TYR A 103 -2.86 -5.39 -15.07
CA TYR A 103 -3.90 -5.56 -16.09
C TYR A 103 -4.96 -6.54 -15.59
N VAL A 104 -6.21 -6.15 -15.68
CA VAL A 104 -7.38 -6.97 -15.37
C VAL A 104 -7.97 -7.50 -16.68
N PRO A 105 -7.96 -8.81 -16.93
CA PRO A 105 -8.52 -9.41 -18.13
C PRO A 105 -10.03 -9.19 -18.25
N ALA A 106 -10.55 -9.45 -19.46
CA ALA A 106 -11.98 -9.44 -19.71
C ALA A 106 -12.73 -10.40 -18.75
N GLY A 107 -13.86 -9.98 -18.23
CA GLY A 107 -14.69 -10.76 -17.31
C GLY A 107 -14.15 -10.84 -15.87
N GLN A 108 -13.02 -10.24 -15.57
CA GLN A 108 -12.42 -10.25 -14.23
C GLN A 108 -12.47 -8.88 -13.58
N ARG A 109 -12.16 -8.86 -12.27
CA ARG A 109 -12.00 -7.66 -11.45
C ARG A 109 -10.86 -7.87 -10.49
N ALA A 110 -10.23 -6.80 -10.07
CA ALA A 110 -9.18 -6.83 -9.07
C ALA A 110 -9.44 -5.77 -8.01
N GLU A 111 -9.11 -6.09 -6.77
CA GLU A 111 -9.00 -5.15 -5.67
C GLU A 111 -7.55 -5.11 -5.25
N LEU A 112 -7.02 -3.92 -5.05
CA LEU A 112 -5.64 -3.70 -4.60
C LEU A 112 -5.58 -2.55 -3.62
N MET A 113 -4.56 -2.58 -2.76
CA MET A 113 -4.23 -1.50 -1.84
C MET A 113 -2.87 -0.92 -2.23
N LEU A 114 -2.82 0.38 -2.49
CA LEU A 114 -1.59 1.10 -2.82
C LEU A 114 -0.77 1.37 -1.56
N ALA A 115 0.48 1.79 -1.75
CA ALA A 115 1.43 2.02 -0.66
C ALA A 115 1.00 3.11 0.35
N ASP A 116 0.12 4.03 -0.06
CA ASP A 116 -0.46 5.08 0.78
C ASP A 116 -1.74 4.65 1.52
N GLY A 117 -2.15 3.38 1.39
CA GLY A 117 -3.39 2.85 1.95
C GLY A 117 -4.64 3.11 1.09
N THR A 118 -4.51 3.76 -0.06
CA THR A 118 -5.60 3.93 -1.03
C THR A 118 -6.05 2.57 -1.55
N LYS A 119 -7.37 2.31 -1.47
CA LYS A 119 -7.97 1.12 -2.06
C LYS A 119 -8.46 1.42 -3.48
N VAL A 120 -8.18 0.51 -4.38
CA VAL A 120 -8.58 0.62 -5.79
C VAL A 120 -9.25 -0.67 -6.21
N TRP A 121 -10.44 -0.56 -6.81
CA TRP A 121 -11.10 -1.65 -7.52
C TRP A 121 -10.98 -1.38 -9.01
N LEU A 122 -10.49 -2.34 -9.75
CA LEU A 122 -10.38 -2.28 -11.20
C LEU A 122 -11.43 -3.17 -11.84
N ASN A 123 -12.13 -2.63 -12.79
CA ASN A 123 -13.10 -3.37 -13.59
C ASN A 123 -12.40 -4.11 -14.73
N SER A 124 -13.17 -4.86 -15.47
CA SER A 124 -12.77 -5.66 -16.63
C SER A 124 -12.01 -4.83 -17.67
N ARG A 125 -10.99 -5.42 -18.29
CA ARG A 125 -10.13 -4.79 -19.34
C ARG A 125 -9.49 -3.48 -18.90
N SER A 126 -9.15 -3.37 -17.62
CA SER A 126 -8.55 -2.15 -17.07
C SER A 126 -7.08 -2.38 -16.73
N THR A 127 -6.29 -1.35 -16.96
CA THR A 127 -4.87 -1.30 -16.60
C THR A 127 -4.64 -0.15 -15.63
N LEU A 128 -4.05 -0.44 -14.47
CA LEU A 128 -3.56 0.57 -13.55
C LEU A 128 -2.04 0.50 -13.49
N THR A 129 -1.40 1.65 -13.70
CA THR A 129 0.05 1.79 -13.56
C THR A 129 0.34 2.76 -12.43
N PHE A 130 1.15 2.35 -11.46
CA PHE A 130 1.42 3.09 -10.23
C PHE A 130 2.85 2.83 -9.73
N PRO A 131 3.46 3.75 -8.97
CA PRO A 131 4.78 3.54 -8.39
C PRO A 131 4.71 2.62 -7.18
N GLY A 132 5.78 1.90 -6.88
CA GLY A 132 5.88 1.05 -5.69
C GLY A 132 5.77 1.83 -4.38
N SER A 133 6.05 3.15 -4.38
CA SER A 133 5.82 4.09 -3.28
C SER A 133 5.60 5.49 -3.82
N PHE A 134 4.78 6.29 -3.11
CA PHE A 134 4.53 7.69 -3.46
C PHE A 134 5.53 8.59 -2.76
N LYS A 135 6.55 9.03 -3.50
CA LYS A 135 7.56 9.98 -3.04
C LYS A 135 7.42 11.31 -3.79
N GLY A 136 7.75 12.41 -3.13
CA GLY A 136 7.57 13.76 -3.67
C GLY A 136 6.20 14.35 -3.33
N ASP A 137 5.82 15.41 -4.05
CA ASP A 137 4.69 16.27 -3.69
C ASP A 137 3.32 15.78 -4.19
N ILE A 138 3.30 14.73 -5.01
CA ILE A 138 2.06 14.19 -5.60
C ILE A 138 2.07 12.66 -5.60
N ARG A 139 0.87 12.07 -5.47
CA ARG A 139 0.61 10.63 -5.64
C ARG A 139 0.00 10.42 -7.02
N ASN A 140 0.79 9.97 -7.97
CA ASN A 140 0.36 9.84 -9.36
C ASN A 140 0.16 8.39 -9.75
N VAL A 141 -0.96 8.08 -10.41
CA VAL A 141 -1.27 6.78 -11.03
C VAL A 141 -1.81 7.00 -12.43
N LYS A 142 -1.70 6.01 -13.32
CA LYS A 142 -2.26 6.04 -14.67
C LYS A 142 -3.31 4.96 -14.82
N LEU A 143 -4.46 5.33 -15.39
CA LEU A 143 -5.58 4.44 -15.62
C LEU A 143 -5.93 4.40 -17.11
N ASP A 144 -6.01 3.19 -17.64
CA ASP A 144 -6.72 2.87 -18.89
C ASP A 144 -7.80 1.86 -18.53
N GLY A 145 -9.07 2.24 -18.61
CA GLY A 145 -10.18 1.39 -18.21
C GLY A 145 -11.10 2.04 -17.18
N GLU A 146 -11.67 1.23 -16.29
CA GLU A 146 -12.53 1.68 -15.20
C GLU A 146 -11.95 1.31 -13.84
N GLY A 147 -11.86 2.30 -12.96
CA GLY A 147 -11.40 2.14 -11.59
C GLY A 147 -12.25 2.93 -10.59
N TYR A 148 -12.58 2.28 -9.49
CA TYR A 148 -13.14 2.92 -8.30
C TYR A 148 -12.03 3.12 -7.27
N PHE A 149 -11.93 4.32 -6.73
CA PHE A 149 -10.87 4.73 -5.83
C PHE A 149 -11.45 5.19 -4.50
N ALA A 150 -10.99 4.61 -3.40
CA ALA A 150 -11.18 5.13 -2.05
C ALA A 150 -9.82 5.66 -1.56
N VAL A 151 -9.56 6.93 -1.85
CA VAL A 151 -8.25 7.56 -1.66
C VAL A 151 -8.06 7.99 -0.21
N THR A 152 -6.95 7.58 0.38
CA THR A 152 -6.53 8.01 1.71
C THR A 152 -6.31 9.52 1.75
N LYS A 153 -6.92 10.18 2.75
CA LYS A 153 -6.87 11.64 2.88
C LYS A 153 -5.46 12.13 3.18
N ASN A 154 -4.93 12.97 2.29
CA ASN A 154 -3.68 13.69 2.46
C ASN A 154 -3.72 14.98 1.66
N VAL A 155 -3.83 16.13 2.33
CA VAL A 155 -3.95 17.46 1.72
C VAL A 155 -2.61 18.00 1.22
N GLU A 156 -1.50 17.55 1.80
CA GLU A 156 -0.15 18.00 1.43
C GLU A 156 0.37 17.29 0.19
N GLN A 157 -0.15 16.08 -0.11
CA GLN A 157 0.26 15.26 -1.25
C GLN A 157 -0.97 14.82 -2.05
N PRO A 158 -1.44 15.64 -3.00
CA PRO A 158 -2.60 15.31 -3.84
C PRO A 158 -2.45 13.99 -4.57
N PHE A 159 -3.58 13.27 -4.77
CA PHE A 159 -3.64 12.06 -5.58
C PHE A 159 -4.17 12.40 -6.96
N ILE A 160 -3.47 11.96 -8.01
CA ILE A 160 -3.82 12.25 -9.40
C ILE A 160 -3.99 10.94 -10.17
N VAL A 161 -5.16 10.74 -10.76
CA VAL A 161 -5.40 9.69 -11.74
C VAL A 161 -5.23 10.29 -13.13
N GLU A 162 -4.15 9.94 -13.81
CA GLU A 162 -3.92 10.32 -15.22
C GLU A 162 -4.68 9.36 -16.13
N THR A 163 -5.38 9.90 -17.11
CA THR A 163 -6.02 9.15 -18.18
C THR A 163 -5.65 9.75 -19.55
N ASN A 164 -6.04 9.07 -20.61
CA ASN A 164 -5.79 9.53 -21.97
C ASN A 164 -6.52 10.84 -22.36
N LYS A 165 -7.53 11.28 -21.60
CA LYS A 165 -8.36 12.46 -21.93
C LYS A 165 -8.30 13.55 -20.88
N CYS A 166 -8.48 13.20 -19.62
CA CYS A 166 -8.48 14.16 -18.51
C CYS A 166 -7.82 13.55 -17.30
N ASN A 167 -7.22 14.38 -16.46
CA ASN A 167 -6.67 13.96 -15.18
C ASN A 167 -7.65 14.29 -14.05
N VAL A 168 -7.72 13.41 -13.05
CA VAL A 168 -8.60 13.56 -11.90
C VAL A 168 -7.74 13.74 -10.67
N LYS A 169 -7.82 14.92 -10.03
CA LYS A 169 -7.06 15.29 -8.85
C LYS A 169 -7.95 15.32 -7.62
N VAL A 170 -7.50 14.68 -6.55
CA VAL A 170 -8.22 14.56 -5.27
C VAL A 170 -7.27 14.67 -4.07
N LEU A 171 -7.83 14.94 -2.87
CA LEU A 171 -7.07 15.01 -1.62
C LEU A 171 -7.42 13.89 -0.62
N GLY A 172 -8.52 13.17 -0.85
CA GLY A 172 -9.07 12.12 0.01
C GLY A 172 -10.56 11.98 -0.31
N THR A 173 -10.90 11.05 -1.18
CA THR A 173 -12.15 11.11 -1.95
C THR A 173 -12.53 9.70 -2.38
N GLU A 174 -13.83 9.40 -2.38
CA GLU A 174 -14.39 8.22 -3.03
C GLU A 174 -15.00 8.58 -4.38
N PHE A 175 -14.45 8.02 -5.46
CA PHE A 175 -14.86 8.35 -6.82
C PHE A 175 -14.60 7.19 -7.78
N ASN A 176 -15.32 7.22 -8.90
CA ASN A 176 -15.14 6.30 -10.02
C ASN A 176 -14.63 7.05 -11.25
N VAL A 177 -13.73 6.43 -11.99
CA VAL A 177 -13.26 6.94 -13.29
C VAL A 177 -13.45 5.85 -14.33
N MET A 178 -14.12 6.19 -15.43
CA MET A 178 -14.26 5.34 -16.61
C MET A 178 -13.59 6.03 -17.79
N ALA A 179 -12.48 5.47 -18.27
CA ALA A 179 -11.61 6.10 -19.27
C ALA A 179 -10.89 5.02 -20.12
N TYR A 180 -11.64 4.16 -20.80
CA TYR A 180 -11.08 3.20 -21.74
C TYR A 180 -10.50 3.93 -22.96
N ALA A 181 -9.24 3.65 -23.30
CA ALA A 181 -8.56 4.31 -24.42
C ALA A 181 -9.21 3.98 -25.77
N ALA A 182 -9.75 2.76 -25.91
CA ALA A 182 -10.47 2.33 -27.09
C ALA A 182 -11.84 3.00 -27.27
N ASP A 183 -12.42 3.55 -26.19
CA ASP A 183 -13.75 4.14 -26.21
C ASP A 183 -13.70 5.68 -26.34
N SER A 184 -14.74 6.25 -26.95
CA SER A 184 -14.93 7.70 -26.97
C SER A 184 -15.41 8.25 -25.64
N VAL A 185 -15.91 7.39 -24.75
CA VAL A 185 -16.48 7.75 -23.46
C VAL A 185 -15.38 8.02 -22.43
N TRP A 186 -15.51 9.13 -21.72
CA TRP A 186 -14.76 9.46 -20.51
C TRP A 186 -15.73 10.00 -19.48
N GLU A 187 -15.70 9.44 -18.28
CA GLU A 187 -16.59 9.82 -17.20
C GLU A 187 -15.91 9.71 -15.85
N THR A 188 -16.19 10.64 -14.96
CA THR A 188 -15.84 10.53 -13.54
C THR A 188 -17.03 10.87 -12.67
N SER A 189 -17.26 10.10 -11.63
CA SER A 189 -18.38 10.25 -10.68
C SER A 189 -17.84 10.37 -9.28
N LEU A 190 -18.28 11.41 -8.56
CA LEU A 190 -17.87 11.69 -7.20
C LEU A 190 -18.94 11.23 -6.21
N LEU A 191 -18.56 10.35 -5.27
CA LEU A 191 -19.44 9.86 -4.21
C LEU A 191 -19.22 10.66 -2.92
N GLU A 192 -17.96 10.78 -2.47
CA GLU A 192 -17.61 11.51 -1.25
C GLU A 192 -16.33 12.34 -1.45
N GLY A 193 -16.27 13.54 -0.84
CA GLY A 193 -15.14 14.42 -0.89
C GLY A 193 -15.22 15.48 -1.97
N ALA A 194 -14.13 15.72 -2.71
CA ALA A 194 -14.05 16.68 -3.80
C ALA A 194 -13.12 16.19 -4.91
N VAL A 195 -13.52 16.42 -6.15
CA VAL A 195 -12.73 16.09 -7.36
C VAL A 195 -12.47 17.38 -8.14
N GLU A 196 -11.25 17.53 -8.62
CA GLU A 196 -10.84 18.53 -9.61
C GLU A 196 -10.43 17.82 -10.90
N ILE A 197 -11.11 18.11 -12.00
CA ILE A 197 -10.82 17.52 -13.31
C ILE A 197 -9.95 18.49 -14.10
N LEU A 198 -8.78 18.02 -14.53
CA LEU A 198 -7.79 18.79 -15.29
C LEU A 198 -7.76 18.29 -16.73
N VAL A 199 -7.94 19.20 -17.69
CA VAL A 199 -7.82 18.89 -19.12
C VAL A 199 -6.37 19.14 -19.54
N PRO A 200 -5.60 18.11 -19.98
CA PRO A 200 -4.23 18.30 -20.44
C PRO A 200 -4.12 19.39 -21.53
N GLY A 201 -3.12 20.26 -21.41
CA GLY A 201 -2.89 21.33 -22.38
C GLY A 201 -3.86 22.52 -22.30
N SER A 202 -4.77 22.55 -21.34
CA SER A 202 -5.67 23.69 -21.10
C SER A 202 -5.15 24.52 -19.92
N ASN A 203 -5.00 25.84 -20.15
CA ASN A 203 -4.70 26.81 -19.08
C ASN A 203 -5.94 27.18 -18.24
N ASN A 204 -7.12 26.65 -18.56
CA ASN A 204 -8.35 26.94 -17.83
C ASN A 204 -8.40 26.14 -16.53
N SER A 205 -8.92 26.78 -15.48
CA SER A 205 -9.28 26.14 -14.22
C SER A 205 -10.13 24.89 -14.49
N GLY A 206 -9.72 23.77 -13.88
CA GLY A 206 -10.40 22.50 -14.04
C GLY A 206 -11.84 22.55 -13.53
N MET A 207 -12.66 21.59 -13.96
CA MET A 207 -14.01 21.43 -13.45
C MET A 207 -13.99 20.80 -12.06
N ARG A 208 -14.67 21.41 -11.10
CA ARG A 208 -14.82 20.83 -9.76
C ARG A 208 -16.17 20.13 -9.63
N LEU A 209 -16.11 18.91 -9.07
CA LEU A 209 -17.30 18.13 -8.69
C LEU A 209 -17.54 18.21 -7.20
N GLU A 210 -18.82 18.14 -6.84
CA GLU A 210 -19.36 17.96 -5.50
C GLU A 210 -19.92 16.55 -5.35
N PRO A 211 -20.12 16.05 -4.13
CA PRO A 211 -20.72 14.74 -3.91
C PRO A 211 -22.02 14.51 -4.68
N ASN A 212 -22.21 13.28 -5.17
CA ASN A 212 -23.35 12.88 -6.01
C ASN A 212 -23.43 13.57 -7.38
N THR A 213 -22.30 14.12 -7.87
CA THR A 213 -22.20 14.64 -9.23
C THR A 213 -21.19 13.86 -10.07
N MET A 214 -21.36 13.95 -11.36
CA MET A 214 -20.50 13.33 -12.36
C MET A 214 -20.12 14.35 -13.43
N ALA A 215 -19.00 14.09 -14.11
CA ALA A 215 -18.63 14.79 -15.34
C ALA A 215 -18.39 13.77 -16.43
N SER A 216 -18.81 14.10 -17.63
CA SER A 216 -18.54 13.34 -18.86
C SER A 216 -17.96 14.24 -19.92
N LEU A 217 -17.11 13.67 -20.80
CA LEU A 217 -16.55 14.39 -21.93
C LEU A 217 -17.42 14.15 -23.15
N LYS A 218 -18.04 15.23 -23.68
CA LYS A 218 -18.80 15.21 -24.93
C LYS A 218 -18.02 15.98 -26.00
N GLY A 219 -17.42 15.26 -26.95
CA GLY A 219 -16.39 15.83 -27.80
C GLY A 219 -15.21 16.35 -26.93
N ASN A 220 -14.90 17.65 -27.04
CA ASN A 220 -13.83 18.26 -26.23
C ASN A 220 -14.38 19.11 -25.05
N ARG A 221 -15.66 18.95 -24.69
CA ARG A 221 -16.30 19.76 -23.64
C ARG A 221 -16.70 18.87 -22.46
N LEU A 222 -16.25 19.24 -21.26
CA LEU A 222 -16.72 18.65 -20.01
C LEU A 222 -18.15 19.11 -19.71
N VAL A 223 -19.03 18.15 -19.40
CA VAL A 223 -20.42 18.37 -19.03
C VAL A 223 -20.65 17.79 -17.64
N LYS A 224 -21.06 18.66 -16.69
CA LYS A 224 -21.40 18.25 -15.32
C LYS A 224 -22.86 17.77 -15.26
N GLY A 225 -23.12 16.73 -14.50
CA GLY A 225 -24.45 16.19 -14.24
C GLY A 225 -24.59 15.63 -12.84
N ARG A 226 -25.77 15.10 -12.52
CA ARG A 226 -25.97 14.31 -11.29
C ARG A 226 -25.78 12.83 -11.58
N ILE A 227 -25.29 12.08 -10.61
CA ILE A 227 -25.29 10.62 -10.67
C ILE A 227 -26.73 10.15 -10.68
N LYS A 228 -27.14 9.50 -11.77
CA LYS A 228 -28.51 9.00 -11.94
C LYS A 228 -28.69 7.62 -11.30
N GLU A 229 -27.64 6.82 -11.29
CA GLU A 229 -27.66 5.42 -10.89
C GLU A 229 -26.58 5.15 -9.82
N PRO A 230 -26.80 5.49 -8.54
CA PRO A 230 -25.81 5.25 -7.49
C PRO A 230 -25.49 3.76 -7.31
N ASP A 231 -26.46 2.88 -7.59
CA ASP A 231 -26.26 1.41 -7.56
C ASP A 231 -25.27 0.89 -8.63
N TYR A 232 -24.94 1.72 -9.64
CA TYR A 232 -23.95 1.36 -10.65
C TYR A 232 -22.62 0.93 -10.02
N PHE A 233 -22.16 1.63 -8.98
CA PHE A 233 -20.86 1.40 -8.34
C PHE A 233 -20.80 0.12 -7.50
N LEU A 234 -21.93 -0.59 -7.34
CA LEU A 234 -21.98 -1.91 -6.69
C LEU A 234 -21.31 -3.02 -7.52
N TRP A 235 -20.88 -2.69 -8.75
CA TRP A 235 -20.08 -3.62 -9.55
C TRP A 235 -18.83 -4.10 -8.78
N ARG A 236 -18.23 -3.25 -7.95
CA ARG A 236 -17.09 -3.59 -7.07
C ARG A 236 -17.44 -4.70 -6.08
N GLU A 237 -18.70 -4.82 -5.68
CA GLU A 237 -19.21 -5.83 -4.76
C GLU A 237 -19.76 -7.07 -5.51
N GLY A 238 -19.59 -7.11 -6.83
CA GLY A 238 -20.07 -8.20 -7.66
C GLY A 238 -21.55 -8.13 -8.01
N LEU A 239 -22.17 -6.94 -7.90
CA LEU A 239 -23.55 -6.70 -8.31
C LEU A 239 -23.61 -5.87 -9.59
N LEU A 240 -24.31 -6.35 -10.58
CA LEU A 240 -24.66 -5.62 -11.80
C LEU A 240 -26.05 -5.05 -11.63
N CYS A 241 -26.12 -3.73 -11.56
CA CYS A 241 -27.37 -2.99 -11.40
C CYS A 241 -27.72 -2.31 -12.71
N PHE A 242 -28.89 -2.54 -13.19
CA PHE A 242 -29.47 -1.95 -14.39
C PHE A 242 -30.75 -1.23 -14.00
N ASN A 243 -30.88 0.02 -14.42
CA ASN A 243 -32.06 0.84 -14.13
C ASN A 243 -32.54 1.48 -15.43
N ASP A 244 -33.69 1.02 -15.92
CA ASP A 244 -34.30 1.51 -17.17
C ASP A 244 -33.29 1.63 -18.34
N ILE A 245 -32.42 0.63 -18.47
CA ILE A 245 -31.39 0.57 -19.53
C ILE A 245 -31.94 -0.13 -20.77
N SER A 246 -31.51 0.29 -21.95
CA SER A 246 -31.84 -0.46 -23.17
C SER A 246 -31.14 -1.83 -23.17
N VAL A 247 -31.80 -2.86 -23.73
CA VAL A 247 -31.19 -4.19 -23.89
C VAL A 247 -29.89 -4.10 -24.72
N ARG A 248 -29.81 -3.16 -25.68
CA ARG A 248 -28.57 -2.87 -26.40
C ARG A 248 -27.43 -2.50 -25.45
N ASP A 249 -27.62 -1.49 -24.63
CA ASP A 249 -26.59 -0.99 -23.71
C ASP A 249 -26.29 -2.01 -22.62
N MET A 250 -27.31 -2.77 -22.20
CA MET A 250 -27.13 -3.89 -21.27
C MET A 250 -26.22 -4.97 -21.85
N ILE A 251 -26.41 -5.37 -23.11
CA ILE A 251 -25.57 -6.35 -23.80
C ILE A 251 -24.12 -5.88 -23.86
N GLU A 252 -23.85 -4.62 -24.20
CA GLU A 252 -22.49 -4.11 -24.24
C GLU A 252 -21.84 -4.15 -22.82
N LYS A 253 -22.59 -3.84 -21.76
CA LYS A 253 -22.12 -4.03 -20.39
C LYS A 253 -21.87 -5.52 -20.07
N LEU A 254 -22.73 -6.43 -20.49
CA LEU A 254 -22.55 -7.87 -20.27
C LEU A 254 -21.29 -8.40 -20.96
N LYS A 255 -21.01 -7.98 -22.20
CA LYS A 255 -19.75 -8.31 -22.88
C LYS A 255 -18.54 -7.91 -22.05
N LEU A 256 -18.55 -6.68 -21.51
CA LEU A 256 -17.47 -6.18 -20.68
C LEU A 256 -17.35 -6.97 -19.37
N TYR A 257 -18.45 -7.13 -18.64
CA TYR A 257 -18.46 -7.72 -17.30
C TYR A 257 -18.18 -9.21 -17.26
N TYR A 258 -18.52 -9.95 -18.33
CA TYR A 258 -18.34 -11.40 -18.39
C TYR A 258 -17.23 -11.83 -19.37
N GLY A 259 -16.69 -10.90 -20.14
CA GLY A 259 -15.64 -11.22 -21.12
C GLY A 259 -16.14 -12.16 -22.24
N VAL A 260 -17.40 -12.03 -22.61
CA VAL A 260 -18.05 -12.82 -23.66
C VAL A 260 -18.35 -11.94 -24.87
N ASP A 261 -18.40 -12.54 -26.05
CA ASP A 261 -18.97 -11.88 -27.22
C ASP A 261 -20.44 -12.26 -27.38
N ILE A 262 -21.30 -11.26 -27.61
CA ILE A 262 -22.74 -11.46 -27.78
C ILE A 262 -23.13 -10.90 -29.15
N VAL A 263 -23.57 -11.78 -30.02
CA VAL A 263 -24.12 -11.46 -31.35
C VAL A 263 -25.64 -11.46 -31.28
N VAL A 264 -26.30 -10.43 -31.78
CA VAL A 264 -27.76 -10.30 -31.74
C VAL A 264 -28.34 -10.29 -33.13
N ASN A 265 -28.95 -11.39 -33.52
CA ASN A 265 -29.67 -11.53 -34.79
C ASN A 265 -31.07 -10.91 -34.66
N ASN A 266 -31.73 -11.09 -33.50
CA ASN A 266 -33.04 -10.50 -33.23
C ASN A 266 -32.92 -9.06 -32.72
N THR A 267 -32.77 -8.11 -33.63
CA THR A 267 -32.58 -6.70 -33.30
C THR A 267 -33.81 -6.03 -32.66
N ARG A 268 -34.98 -6.67 -32.74
CA ARG A 268 -36.23 -6.10 -32.16
C ARG A 268 -36.12 -5.93 -30.63
N ILE A 269 -35.44 -6.85 -29.95
CA ILE A 269 -35.29 -6.79 -28.48
C ILE A 269 -34.39 -5.65 -28.01
N LEU A 270 -33.51 -5.12 -28.87
CA LEU A 270 -32.49 -4.15 -28.52
C LEU A 270 -33.07 -2.82 -27.99
N LYS A 271 -34.30 -2.47 -28.35
CA LYS A 271 -34.99 -1.26 -27.93
C LYS A 271 -35.73 -1.42 -26.60
N ASN A 272 -35.96 -2.66 -26.17
CA ASN A 272 -36.64 -2.92 -24.90
C ASN A 272 -35.79 -2.42 -23.75
N ARG A 273 -36.45 -1.99 -22.69
CA ARG A 273 -35.78 -1.48 -21.49
C ARG A 273 -35.90 -2.47 -20.35
N TYR A 274 -34.87 -2.47 -19.51
CA TYR A 274 -34.80 -3.44 -18.42
C TYR A 274 -34.33 -2.77 -17.12
N THR A 275 -34.92 -3.19 -15.99
CA THR A 275 -34.50 -2.83 -14.65
C THR A 275 -34.31 -4.13 -13.85
N GLY A 276 -33.16 -4.28 -13.22
CA GLY A 276 -32.86 -5.46 -12.41
C GLY A 276 -31.47 -5.44 -11.82
N LYS A 277 -31.24 -6.34 -10.84
CA LYS A 277 -29.94 -6.53 -10.21
C LYS A 277 -29.52 -8.00 -10.33
N PHE A 278 -28.28 -8.24 -10.72
CA PHE A 278 -27.72 -9.56 -10.91
C PHE A 278 -26.42 -9.69 -10.14
N ARG A 279 -26.17 -10.86 -9.59
CA ARG A 279 -24.85 -11.19 -9.03
C ARG A 279 -23.96 -11.69 -10.17
N THR A 280 -22.76 -11.14 -10.28
CA THR A 280 -21.82 -11.55 -11.34
C THR A 280 -21.47 -13.04 -11.26
N LYS A 281 -21.45 -13.62 -10.06
CA LYS A 281 -21.18 -15.04 -9.84
C LYS A 281 -22.23 -15.98 -10.46
N ASP A 282 -23.44 -15.48 -10.75
CA ASP A 282 -24.51 -16.31 -11.30
C ASP A 282 -24.34 -16.51 -12.83
N GLY A 283 -23.40 -15.80 -13.44
CA GLY A 283 -23.00 -15.95 -14.84
C GLY A 283 -23.92 -15.22 -15.82
N VAL A 284 -23.41 -15.02 -17.05
CA VAL A 284 -24.15 -14.32 -18.12
C VAL A 284 -25.41 -15.06 -18.54
N GLU A 285 -25.38 -16.39 -18.54
CA GLU A 285 -26.55 -17.18 -18.92
C GLU A 285 -27.74 -16.98 -17.98
N HIS A 286 -27.49 -16.78 -16.68
CA HIS A 286 -28.56 -16.45 -15.74
C HIS A 286 -29.23 -15.13 -16.14
N VAL A 287 -28.45 -14.11 -16.49
CA VAL A 287 -28.97 -12.83 -16.97
C VAL A 287 -29.82 -13.02 -18.23
N LEU A 288 -29.34 -13.80 -19.20
CA LEU A 288 -30.06 -14.07 -20.43
C LEU A 288 -31.35 -14.89 -20.21
N LYS A 289 -31.34 -15.85 -19.27
CA LYS A 289 -32.55 -16.58 -18.86
C LYS A 289 -33.60 -15.64 -18.30
N VAL A 290 -33.22 -14.70 -17.46
CA VAL A 290 -34.14 -13.71 -16.91
C VAL A 290 -34.66 -12.73 -17.98
N LEU A 291 -33.76 -12.22 -18.84
CA LEU A 291 -34.17 -11.39 -19.98
C LEU A 291 -35.18 -12.07 -20.89
N ARG A 292 -35.05 -13.38 -21.11
CA ARG A 292 -35.95 -14.19 -21.94
C ARG A 292 -37.39 -14.28 -21.39
N LEU A 293 -37.58 -14.08 -20.08
CA LEU A 293 -38.92 -14.12 -19.50
C LEU A 293 -39.82 -13.00 -20.06
N ASN A 294 -39.24 -11.86 -20.38
CA ASN A 294 -39.98 -10.69 -20.88
C ASN A 294 -39.74 -10.42 -22.38
N ASN A 295 -38.85 -11.17 -22.99
CA ASN A 295 -38.46 -10.99 -24.41
C ASN A 295 -38.49 -12.33 -25.12
N LYS A 296 -39.17 -12.39 -26.27
CA LYS A 296 -39.23 -13.61 -27.08
C LYS A 296 -37.94 -13.74 -27.90
N PHE A 297 -36.96 -14.49 -27.40
CA PHE A 297 -35.74 -14.87 -28.13
C PHE A 297 -35.23 -16.22 -27.63
N THR A 298 -34.38 -16.84 -28.41
CA THR A 298 -33.57 -17.99 -28.03
C THR A 298 -32.09 -17.56 -28.08
N TYR A 299 -31.23 -18.29 -27.40
CA TYR A 299 -29.81 -18.09 -27.50
C TYR A 299 -29.05 -19.41 -27.52
N THR A 300 -27.92 -19.40 -28.14
CA THR A 300 -26.94 -20.49 -28.13
C THR A 300 -25.62 -19.94 -27.67
N LYS A 301 -24.87 -20.73 -26.92
CA LYS A 301 -23.52 -20.40 -26.48
C LYS A 301 -22.55 -21.40 -27.09
N ASP A 302 -21.51 -20.89 -27.72
CA ASP A 302 -20.36 -21.65 -28.16
C ASP A 302 -19.28 -21.54 -27.09
N ASP A 303 -19.00 -22.63 -26.38
CA ASP A 303 -18.04 -22.67 -25.30
C ASP A 303 -16.58 -22.63 -25.79
N GLU A 304 -16.30 -23.00 -27.04
CA GLU A 304 -14.94 -22.94 -27.59
C GLU A 304 -14.55 -21.50 -27.93
N THR A 305 -15.43 -20.74 -28.50
CA THR A 305 -15.21 -19.35 -28.93
C THR A 305 -15.67 -18.33 -27.88
N ASN A 306 -16.39 -18.76 -26.85
CA ASN A 306 -17.04 -17.91 -25.84
C ASN A 306 -18.01 -16.88 -26.44
N VAL A 307 -18.66 -17.24 -27.57
CA VAL A 307 -19.64 -16.41 -28.26
C VAL A 307 -21.04 -16.86 -27.92
N ILE A 308 -21.89 -15.90 -27.63
CA ILE A 308 -23.34 -16.11 -27.40
C ILE A 308 -24.08 -15.49 -28.57
N THR A 309 -24.94 -16.29 -29.24
CA THR A 309 -25.79 -15.79 -30.30
C THR A 309 -27.25 -15.73 -29.86
N ILE A 310 -27.86 -14.56 -29.94
CA ILE A 310 -29.27 -14.30 -29.61
C ILE A 310 -30.09 -14.24 -30.91
N ASN A 311 -31.07 -15.15 -31.05
CA ASN A 311 -31.91 -15.34 -32.25
C ASN A 311 -33.37 -14.92 -32.01
#